data_053c4290d71eadbb771e6440a98f3497
#
_entry.id   053c4290d71eadbb771e6440a98f3497
#
_cell.length_a   1.000
_cell.length_b   1.000
_cell.length_c   1.000
_cell.angle_alpha   90.00
_cell.angle_beta   90.00
_cell.angle_gamma   90.00
#
_symmetry.space_group_name_H-M   'P 1'
#
loop_
_entity.id
_entity.type
_entity.pdbx_description
1 polymer ?
#
loop_
_entity_poly.entity_id
_entity_poly.type
_entity_poly.pdbx_seq_one_letter_code
_entity_poly.pdbx_strand_id
1 'polypeptide(L)'
;MLALHWIKLLIDCQYSICYFLKKMKLKLFPLRLVAYPSKIVPLHIFEDRYKLLINECISTNSEFGIIYQNDKMTASVGCTVKVHKVLKRYKDGRMDILTKGNSLFKLIDKQIEQEIVTAKIELFSQSADDLVPFEKLRDKYLQVLMSIGLSENLDRHLLKSSSFELLEYIDLMPELELEIISIGSEEKRIEVLDNLYTELLLKLNKSKKNNSLLN
;
A
#
# COMPACT_ATOMS: atom_id res chain seq x y z
N MET A 1 32.52 -14.05 36.16
CA MET A 1 31.12 -13.61 36.48
C MET A 1 30.75 -12.24 35.89
N LEU A 2 31.67 -11.32 35.64
CA LEU A 2 31.36 -9.99 35.04
C LEU A 2 31.01 -10.01 33.54
N ALA A 3 31.60 -10.93 32.77
CA ALA A 3 31.34 -11.01 31.31
C ALA A 3 29.91 -11.41 30.96
N LEU A 4 29.26 -12.28 31.73
CA LEU A 4 27.89 -12.71 31.52
C LEU A 4 26.86 -11.60 31.79
N HIS A 5 27.20 -10.65 32.69
CA HIS A 5 26.36 -9.51 33.01
C HIS A 5 26.34 -8.48 31.85
N TRP A 6 27.49 -8.25 31.21
CA TRP A 6 27.57 -7.38 30.05
C TRP A 6 26.90 -7.96 28.80
N ILE A 7 26.99 -9.27 28.60
CA ILE A 7 26.30 -9.96 27.51
C ILE A 7 24.78 -9.85 27.67
N LYS A 8 24.28 -9.98 28.91
CA LYS A 8 22.85 -9.85 29.20
C LYS A 8 22.35 -8.42 29.02
N LEU A 9 23.14 -7.41 29.41
CA LEU A 9 22.86 -5.99 29.15
C LEU A 9 22.87 -5.63 27.65
N LEU A 10 23.77 -6.26 26.87
CA LEU A 10 23.80 -6.07 25.41
C LEU A 10 22.62 -6.76 24.72
N ILE A 11 22.20 -7.92 25.21
CA ILE A 11 21.03 -8.64 24.70
C ILE A 11 19.75 -7.86 25.07
N ASP A 12 19.63 -7.38 26.32
CA ASP A 12 18.48 -6.56 26.75
C ASP A 12 18.44 -5.19 26.03
N CYS A 13 19.61 -4.62 25.68
CA CYS A 13 19.68 -3.40 24.87
C CYS A 13 19.37 -3.67 23.38
N GLN A 14 19.66 -4.86 22.87
CA GLN A 14 19.36 -5.25 21.49
C GLN A 14 17.89 -5.62 21.30
N TYR A 15 17.22 -6.16 22.34
CA TYR A 15 15.76 -6.36 22.37
C TYR A 15 15.00 -5.08 22.76
N SER A 16 15.67 -4.07 23.30
CA SER A 16 15.14 -2.73 23.59
C SER A 16 15.48 -1.71 22.48
N ILE A 17 15.93 -2.14 21.31
CA ILE A 17 15.75 -1.35 20.09
C ILE A 17 14.26 -1.37 19.80
N CYS A 18 13.61 -0.65 20.63
CA CYS A 18 12.29 -0.07 20.52
C CYS A 18 11.84 -0.12 19.08
N TYR A 19 10.77 -0.82 18.85
CA TYR A 19 9.74 -0.42 17.92
C TYR A 19 9.37 1.04 18.22
N PHE A 20 10.22 1.96 17.79
CA PHE A 20 9.92 3.38 17.83
C PHE A 20 8.88 3.60 16.74
N LEU A 21 7.62 3.29 17.09
CA LEU A 21 6.48 3.64 16.28
C LEU A 21 6.58 5.13 16.01
N LYS A 22 7.02 5.49 14.82
CA LYS A 22 7.31 6.88 14.46
C LYS A 22 5.99 7.62 14.36
N LYS A 23 5.62 8.29 15.46
CA LYS A 23 4.49 9.20 15.47
C LYS A 23 4.90 10.51 14.78
N MET A 24 4.09 10.94 13.84
CA MET A 24 4.35 12.18 13.11
C MET A 24 3.04 12.86 12.73
N LYS A 25 3.13 14.16 12.41
CA LYS A 25 2.03 14.88 11.75
C LYS A 25 2.16 14.70 10.24
N LEU A 26 1.04 14.46 9.58
CA LEU A 26 0.97 14.29 8.13
C LEU A 26 -0.27 14.99 7.58
N LYS A 27 -0.13 15.72 6.47
CA LYS A 27 -1.25 16.24 5.70
C LYS A 27 -1.89 15.10 4.94
N LEU A 28 -3.22 14.99 4.99
CA LEU A 28 -3.97 13.91 4.38
C LEU A 28 -4.78 14.39 3.18
N PHE A 29 -4.89 13.51 2.22
CA PHE A 29 -5.81 13.59 1.09
C PHE A 29 -6.85 12.46 1.22
N PRO A 30 -8.04 12.73 1.79
CA PRO A 30 -9.12 11.77 1.87
C PRO A 30 -9.69 11.50 0.46
N LEU A 31 -9.79 10.24 0.08
CA LEU A 31 -10.27 9.81 -1.24
C LEU A 31 -11.13 8.55 -1.12
N ARG A 32 -11.97 8.29 -2.12
CA ARG A 32 -12.73 7.01 -2.24
C ARG A 32 -11.89 5.90 -2.91
N LEU A 33 -10.60 5.87 -2.62
CA LEU A 33 -9.67 4.84 -3.08
C LEU A 33 -8.70 4.48 -1.96
N VAL A 34 -8.12 3.29 -2.07
CA VAL A 34 -7.12 2.80 -1.12
C VAL A 34 -5.75 2.84 -1.77
N ALA A 35 -4.79 3.43 -1.07
CA ALA A 35 -3.37 3.37 -1.43
C ALA A 35 -2.66 2.36 -0.51
N TYR A 36 -1.64 1.72 -1.04
CA TYR A 36 -0.77 0.79 -0.31
C TYR A 36 0.65 0.83 -0.87
N PRO A 37 1.64 0.28 -0.18
CA PRO A 37 3.04 0.29 -0.63
C PRO A 37 3.18 -0.20 -2.07
N SER A 38 3.98 0.49 -2.86
CA SER A 38 4.23 0.26 -4.29
C SER A 38 3.08 0.56 -5.24
N LYS A 39 1.82 0.73 -4.78
CA LYS A 39 0.70 1.09 -5.65
C LYS A 39 0.93 2.44 -6.33
N ILE A 40 0.79 2.47 -7.64
CA ILE A 40 0.75 3.73 -8.41
C ILE A 40 -0.69 4.23 -8.45
N VAL A 41 -0.90 5.45 -7.97
CA VAL A 41 -2.21 6.09 -7.92
C VAL A 41 -2.18 7.34 -8.80
N PRO A 42 -2.93 7.37 -9.93
CA PRO A 42 -3.10 8.57 -10.73
C PRO A 42 -4.09 9.52 -10.03
N LEU A 43 -3.74 10.79 -9.96
CA LEU A 43 -4.58 11.82 -9.35
C LEU A 43 -4.71 13.03 -10.28
N HIS A 44 -5.95 13.53 -10.41
CA HIS A 44 -6.23 14.83 -11.01
C HIS A 44 -6.45 15.86 -9.89
N ILE A 45 -5.53 16.81 -9.76
CA ILE A 45 -5.54 17.81 -8.69
C ILE A 45 -6.18 19.09 -9.22
N PHE A 46 -7.36 19.44 -8.73
CA PHE A 46 -8.12 20.60 -9.17
C PHE A 46 -8.52 21.55 -8.04
N GLU A 47 -8.69 21.07 -6.81
CA GLU A 47 -9.01 21.90 -5.65
C GLU A 47 -7.80 22.71 -5.18
N ASP A 48 -7.97 24.01 -4.88
CA ASP A 48 -6.86 24.92 -4.55
C ASP A 48 -6.07 24.46 -3.33
N ARG A 49 -6.74 23.96 -2.28
CA ARG A 49 -6.08 23.40 -1.11
C ARG A 49 -5.13 22.24 -1.45
N TYR A 50 -5.51 21.37 -2.37
CA TYR A 50 -4.67 20.24 -2.78
C TYR A 50 -3.61 20.65 -3.81
N LYS A 51 -3.84 21.69 -4.62
CA LYS A 51 -2.79 22.30 -5.45
C LYS A 51 -1.63 22.82 -4.58
N LEU A 52 -1.95 23.47 -3.46
CA LEU A 52 -0.96 23.96 -2.50
C LEU A 52 -0.20 22.80 -1.85
N LEU A 53 -0.92 21.80 -1.33
CA LEU A 53 -0.32 20.60 -0.73
C LEU A 53 0.63 19.89 -1.69
N ILE A 54 0.20 19.62 -2.92
CA ILE A 54 1.01 18.87 -3.88
C ILE A 54 2.22 19.68 -4.36
N ASN A 55 2.09 20.98 -4.57
CA ASN A 55 3.22 21.84 -4.91
C ASN A 55 4.26 21.88 -3.77
N GLU A 56 3.81 21.95 -2.51
CA GLU A 56 4.69 21.84 -1.34
C GLU A 56 5.42 20.48 -1.33
N CYS A 57 4.69 19.37 -1.50
CA CYS A 57 5.30 18.04 -1.53
C CYS A 57 6.31 17.87 -2.67
N ILE A 58 6.04 18.43 -3.85
CA ILE A 58 6.98 18.40 -4.97
C ILE A 58 8.25 19.20 -4.65
N SER A 59 8.09 20.43 -4.11
CA SER A 59 9.23 21.32 -3.85
C SER A 59 10.13 20.84 -2.72
N THR A 60 9.54 20.24 -1.67
CA THR A 60 10.26 19.73 -0.49
C THR A 60 10.63 18.26 -0.60
N ASN A 61 10.20 17.57 -1.68
CA ASN A 61 10.35 16.14 -1.86
C ASN A 61 9.75 15.31 -0.70
N SER A 62 8.68 15.83 -0.09
CA SER A 62 7.99 15.23 1.06
C SER A 62 6.82 14.35 0.64
N GLU A 63 6.30 13.61 1.61
CA GLU A 63 5.13 12.74 1.47
C GLU A 63 3.86 13.41 2.02
N PHE A 64 2.72 12.93 1.55
CA PHE A 64 1.40 13.18 2.13
C PHE A 64 0.68 11.84 2.31
N GLY A 65 -0.42 11.83 3.06
CA GLY A 65 -1.17 10.60 3.30
C GLY A 65 -2.40 10.51 2.40
N ILE A 66 -2.63 9.34 1.81
CA ILE A 66 -3.93 8.99 1.25
C ILE A 66 -4.65 8.11 2.27
N ILE A 67 -5.90 8.48 2.58
CA ILE A 67 -6.77 7.73 3.47
C ILE A 67 -8.13 7.53 2.79
N TYR A 68 -8.65 6.31 2.86
CA TYR A 68 -9.97 6.03 2.33
C TYR A 68 -11.04 6.75 3.16
N GLN A 69 -11.90 7.49 2.48
CA GLN A 69 -13.05 8.15 3.08
C GLN A 69 -14.22 8.10 2.12
N ASN A 70 -15.37 7.73 2.63
CA ASN A 70 -16.66 7.83 1.95
C ASN A 70 -17.65 8.60 2.84
N ASP A 71 -18.92 8.70 2.41
CA ASP A 71 -19.95 9.46 3.12
C ASP A 71 -20.28 8.90 4.51
N LYS A 72 -19.90 7.66 4.79
CA LYS A 72 -20.23 6.92 6.02
C LYS A 72 -19.06 6.82 6.99
N MET A 73 -17.83 6.75 6.48
CA MET A 73 -16.65 6.46 7.32
C MET A 73 -15.37 7.05 6.77
N THR A 74 -14.41 7.27 7.68
CA THR A 74 -12.98 7.43 7.38
C THR A 74 -12.27 6.19 7.89
N ALA A 75 -11.39 5.61 7.08
CA ALA A 75 -10.62 4.44 7.49
C ALA A 75 -9.64 4.78 8.63
N SER A 76 -9.29 3.78 9.43
CA SER A 76 -8.29 3.91 10.50
C SER A 76 -6.86 3.67 10.00
N VAL A 77 -6.71 3.12 8.79
CA VAL A 77 -5.43 2.84 8.13
C VAL A 77 -5.37 3.59 6.81
N GLY A 78 -4.22 4.15 6.50
CA GLY A 78 -3.94 4.81 5.24
C GLY A 78 -2.50 4.52 4.79
N CYS A 79 -2.08 5.16 3.69
CA CYS A 79 -0.75 5.00 3.14
C CYS A 79 -0.12 6.37 2.89
N THR A 80 1.15 6.53 3.28
CA THR A 80 1.94 7.68 2.82
C THR A 80 2.27 7.49 1.36
N VAL A 81 2.19 8.56 0.60
CA VAL A 81 2.48 8.55 -0.83
C VAL A 81 3.42 9.69 -1.19
N LYS A 82 4.21 9.47 -2.24
CA LYS A 82 5.09 10.47 -2.81
C LYS A 82 4.70 10.76 -4.25
N VAL A 83 4.80 12.01 -4.67
CA VAL A 83 4.64 12.34 -6.08
C VAL A 83 5.76 11.68 -6.88
N HIS A 84 5.40 10.69 -7.68
CA HIS A 84 6.34 9.93 -8.51
C HIS A 84 6.61 10.65 -9.83
N LYS A 85 5.55 11.21 -10.45
CA LYS A 85 5.66 11.91 -11.74
C LYS A 85 4.55 12.94 -11.89
N VAL A 86 4.87 14.12 -12.41
CA VAL A 86 3.90 15.08 -12.90
C VAL A 86 3.71 14.81 -14.39
N LEU A 87 2.50 14.39 -14.76
CA LEU A 87 2.15 14.07 -16.14
C LEU A 87 1.83 15.34 -16.94
N LYS A 88 1.04 16.25 -16.29
CA LYS A 88 0.60 17.49 -16.94
C LYS A 88 0.37 18.59 -15.90
N ARG A 89 0.73 19.81 -16.27
CA ARG A 89 0.36 21.05 -15.57
C ARG A 89 -0.51 21.89 -16.48
N TYR A 90 -1.64 22.34 -15.97
CA TYR A 90 -2.57 23.20 -16.67
C TYR A 90 -2.33 24.67 -16.33
N LYS A 91 -2.76 25.59 -17.21
CA LYS A 91 -2.58 27.06 -17.01
C LYS A 91 -3.30 27.59 -15.77
N ASP A 92 -4.37 26.94 -15.35
CA ASP A 92 -5.16 27.27 -14.16
C ASP A 92 -4.65 26.62 -12.86
N GLY A 93 -3.45 26.02 -12.92
CA GLY A 93 -2.80 25.39 -11.78
C GLY A 93 -3.24 23.96 -11.49
N ARG A 94 -4.23 23.39 -12.20
CA ARG A 94 -4.56 21.95 -12.11
C ARG A 94 -3.37 21.10 -12.53
N MET A 95 -3.32 19.87 -12.05
CA MET A 95 -2.24 18.93 -12.34
C MET A 95 -2.75 17.52 -12.46
N ASP A 96 -2.19 16.77 -13.43
CA ASP A 96 -2.28 15.31 -13.47
C ASP A 96 -0.96 14.74 -12.97
N ILE A 97 -1.02 13.93 -11.94
CA ILE A 97 0.16 13.35 -11.30
C ILE A 97 0.02 11.83 -11.13
N LEU A 98 1.15 11.15 -11.07
CA LEU A 98 1.24 9.81 -10.54
C LEU A 98 1.87 9.88 -9.16
N THR A 99 1.25 9.25 -8.18
CA THR A 99 1.82 9.04 -6.85
C THR A 99 2.19 7.59 -6.66
N LYS A 100 3.15 7.31 -5.79
CA LYS A 100 3.55 5.95 -5.41
C LYS A 100 3.39 5.79 -3.91
N GLY A 101 2.70 4.73 -3.49
CA GLY A 101 2.56 4.35 -2.10
C GLY A 101 3.91 3.94 -1.50
N ASN A 102 4.14 4.34 -0.23
CA ASN A 102 5.38 4.07 0.48
C ASN A 102 5.14 3.25 1.75
N SER A 103 4.56 3.83 2.79
CA SER A 103 4.40 3.19 4.08
C SER A 103 2.95 3.26 4.57
N LEU A 104 2.46 2.17 5.17
CA LEU A 104 1.18 2.21 5.84
C LEU A 104 1.26 2.98 7.15
N PHE A 105 0.17 3.62 7.52
CA PHE A 105 0.04 4.29 8.80
C PHE A 105 -1.32 4.02 9.44
N LYS A 106 -1.33 4.07 10.77
CA LYS A 106 -2.54 4.12 11.57
C LYS A 106 -2.88 5.58 11.90
N LEU A 107 -4.13 5.95 11.67
CA LEU A 107 -4.66 7.24 12.08
C LEU A 107 -4.86 7.25 13.60
N ILE A 108 -4.23 8.18 14.30
CA ILE A 108 -4.39 8.35 15.75
C ILE A 108 -5.41 9.45 16.04
N ASP A 109 -5.24 10.60 15.38
CA ASP A 109 -6.09 11.76 15.56
C ASP A 109 -6.06 12.62 14.30
N LYS A 110 -7.11 13.37 14.03
CA LYS A 110 -7.17 14.28 12.88
C LYS A 110 -7.81 15.60 13.27
N GLN A 111 -7.33 16.66 12.63
CA GLN A 111 -7.87 18.01 12.72
C GLN A 111 -7.85 18.66 11.33
N ILE A 112 -8.66 19.68 11.14
CA ILE A 112 -8.68 20.44 9.89
C ILE A 112 -7.88 21.73 10.12
N GLU A 113 -6.79 21.89 9.36
CA GLU A 113 -5.95 23.09 9.38
C GLU A 113 -5.93 23.66 7.96
N GLN A 114 -6.38 24.92 7.79
CA GLN A 114 -6.43 25.60 6.48
C GLN A 114 -7.12 24.77 5.38
N GLU A 115 -8.28 24.20 5.70
CA GLU A 115 -9.08 23.34 4.83
C GLU A 115 -8.43 22.00 4.45
N ILE A 116 -7.23 21.71 4.95
CA ILE A 116 -6.54 20.43 4.76
C ILE A 116 -6.67 19.60 6.05
N VAL A 117 -6.94 18.32 5.88
CA VAL A 117 -6.92 17.39 7.01
C VAL A 117 -5.47 17.13 7.40
N THR A 118 -5.10 17.53 8.60
CA THR A 118 -3.81 17.19 9.21
C THR A 118 -4.02 16.15 10.29
N ALA A 119 -3.23 15.10 10.30
CA ALA A 119 -3.40 14.00 11.21
C ALA A 119 -2.12 13.72 12.01
N LYS A 120 -2.30 13.25 13.25
CA LYS A 120 -1.27 12.48 13.95
C LYS A 120 -1.39 11.05 13.51
N ILE A 121 -0.32 10.50 13.01
CA ILE A 121 -0.25 9.14 12.50
C ILE A 121 0.86 8.35 13.20
N GLU A 122 0.74 7.04 13.12
CA GLU A 122 1.73 6.08 13.56
C GLU A 122 2.07 5.16 12.38
N LEU A 123 3.32 5.17 11.92
CA LEU A 123 3.74 4.31 10.82
C LEU A 123 3.78 2.85 11.27
N PHE A 124 3.33 1.94 10.42
CA PHE A 124 3.55 0.51 10.65
C PHE A 124 5.05 0.22 10.55
N SER A 125 5.62 -0.42 11.57
CA SER A 125 6.96 -0.98 11.46
C SER A 125 6.90 -2.23 10.59
N GLN A 126 7.69 -2.28 9.53
CA GLN A 126 7.98 -3.58 8.89
C GLN A 126 9.04 -4.24 9.75
N SER A 127 8.70 -5.37 10.38
CA SER A 127 9.69 -6.18 11.07
C SER A 127 10.60 -6.81 10.01
N ALA A 128 11.93 -6.72 10.21
CA ALA A 128 12.91 -7.36 9.33
C ALA A 128 12.83 -8.90 9.36
N ASP A 129 12.04 -9.45 10.27
CA ASP A 129 11.90 -10.88 10.50
C ASP A 129 10.84 -11.56 9.59
N ASP A 130 10.17 -10.80 8.74
CA ASP A 130 9.13 -11.31 7.85
C ASP A 130 9.71 -11.92 6.55
N LEU A 131 10.78 -12.72 6.64
CA LEU A 131 11.24 -13.57 5.55
C LEU A 131 10.30 -14.77 5.41
N VAL A 132 9.06 -14.52 5.09
CA VAL A 132 8.06 -15.56 4.84
C VAL A 132 8.24 -16.07 3.42
N PRO A 133 8.17 -17.41 3.20
CA PRO A 133 8.22 -17.98 1.87
C PRO A 133 7.13 -17.39 0.97
N PHE A 134 7.55 -16.70 -0.06
CA PHE A 134 6.72 -15.89 -0.92
C PHE A 134 6.51 -16.49 -2.32
N GLU A 135 7.31 -17.50 -2.66
CA GLU A 135 7.38 -18.09 -3.99
C GLU A 135 6.03 -18.68 -4.42
N LYS A 136 5.37 -19.43 -3.55
CA LYS A 136 4.09 -20.08 -3.86
C LYS A 136 3.00 -19.08 -4.21
N LEU A 137 2.93 -17.98 -3.46
CA LEU A 137 1.98 -16.92 -3.74
C LEU A 137 2.30 -16.22 -5.07
N ARG A 138 3.58 -15.95 -5.32
CA ARG A 138 4.04 -15.37 -6.59
C ARG A 138 3.71 -16.27 -7.77
N ASP A 139 3.90 -17.57 -7.65
CA ASP A 139 3.55 -18.52 -8.70
C ASP A 139 2.05 -18.53 -9.02
N LYS A 140 1.19 -18.47 -8.01
CA LYS A 140 -0.28 -18.32 -8.21
C LYS A 140 -0.63 -16.99 -8.88
N TYR A 141 -0.01 -15.90 -8.45
CA TYR A 141 -0.16 -14.60 -9.08
C TYR A 141 0.21 -14.65 -10.57
N LEU A 142 1.35 -15.24 -10.93
CA LEU A 142 1.75 -15.41 -12.33
C LEU A 142 0.76 -16.26 -13.13
N GLN A 143 0.21 -17.32 -12.53
CA GLN A 143 -0.82 -18.13 -13.17
C GLN A 143 -2.11 -17.32 -13.42
N VAL A 144 -2.50 -16.43 -12.49
CA VAL A 144 -3.63 -15.53 -12.69
C VAL A 144 -3.35 -14.58 -13.85
N LEU A 145 -2.17 -13.93 -13.88
CA LEU A 145 -1.79 -13.02 -14.97
C LEU A 145 -1.87 -13.71 -16.34
N MET A 146 -1.27 -14.90 -16.45
CA MET A 146 -1.33 -15.68 -17.70
C MET A 146 -2.77 -16.05 -18.06
N SER A 147 -3.60 -16.34 -17.07
CA SER A 147 -5.00 -16.73 -17.30
C SER A 147 -5.89 -15.61 -17.80
N ILE A 148 -5.54 -14.34 -17.49
CA ILE A 148 -6.23 -13.13 -17.97
C ILE A 148 -5.56 -12.51 -19.21
N GLY A 149 -4.56 -13.20 -19.78
CA GLY A 149 -3.89 -12.76 -21.02
C GLY A 149 -2.73 -11.78 -20.82
N LEU A 150 -2.29 -11.54 -19.58
CA LEU A 150 -1.13 -10.71 -19.28
C LEU A 150 0.13 -11.58 -19.20
N SER A 151 0.64 -12.01 -20.35
CA SER A 151 1.82 -12.87 -20.43
C SER A 151 3.10 -12.12 -20.83
N GLU A 152 3.00 -10.81 -21.13
CA GLU A 152 4.16 -10.00 -21.49
C GLU A 152 4.94 -9.53 -20.25
N ASN A 153 6.27 -9.49 -20.38
CA ASN A 153 7.18 -8.99 -19.33
C ASN A 153 7.04 -9.68 -17.96
N LEU A 154 6.79 -10.98 -17.94
CA LEU A 154 6.66 -11.77 -16.70
C LEU A 154 7.91 -11.66 -15.80
N ASP A 155 9.10 -11.44 -16.39
CA ASP A 155 10.36 -11.34 -15.64
C ASP A 155 10.32 -10.25 -14.56
N ARG A 156 9.67 -9.11 -14.82
CA ARG A 156 9.52 -8.04 -13.83
C ARG A 156 8.69 -8.48 -12.61
N HIS A 157 7.76 -9.41 -12.81
CA HIS A 157 6.92 -9.93 -11.75
C HIS A 157 7.64 -10.95 -10.86
N LEU A 158 8.72 -11.57 -11.37
CA LEU A 158 9.60 -12.43 -10.59
C LEU A 158 10.42 -11.65 -9.55
N LEU A 159 10.66 -10.35 -9.80
CA LEU A 159 11.41 -9.46 -8.91
C LEU A 159 10.58 -8.90 -7.76
N LYS A 160 9.26 -9.14 -7.74
CA LYS A 160 8.38 -8.67 -6.68
C LYS A 160 8.73 -9.37 -5.36
N SER A 161 8.81 -8.59 -4.29
CA SER A 161 9.32 -9.03 -2.99
C SER A 161 8.34 -8.81 -1.83
N SER A 162 7.15 -8.25 -2.08
CA SER A 162 6.12 -8.04 -1.07
C SER A 162 4.74 -8.44 -1.55
N SER A 163 3.87 -8.82 -0.62
CA SER A 163 2.48 -9.16 -0.91
C SER A 163 1.72 -8.01 -1.57
N PHE A 164 2.05 -6.76 -1.22
CA PHE A 164 1.41 -5.58 -1.83
C PHE A 164 1.73 -5.44 -3.32
N GLU A 165 2.94 -5.80 -3.74
CA GLU A 165 3.32 -5.73 -5.15
C GLU A 165 2.55 -6.75 -6.00
N LEU A 166 2.07 -7.83 -5.40
CA LEU A 166 1.25 -8.84 -6.08
C LEU A 166 -0.19 -8.40 -6.31
N LEU A 167 -0.64 -7.29 -5.70
CA LEU A 167 -1.97 -6.71 -5.97
C LEU A 167 -2.01 -5.90 -7.29
N GLU A 168 -0.86 -5.67 -7.93
CA GLU A 168 -0.82 -5.04 -9.25
C GLU A 168 -1.64 -5.87 -10.26
N TYR A 169 -2.47 -5.22 -11.06
CA TYR A 169 -3.41 -5.82 -12.03
C TYR A 169 -4.59 -6.60 -11.45
N ILE A 170 -4.77 -6.64 -10.13
CA ILE A 170 -5.96 -7.19 -9.52
C ILE A 170 -6.83 -6.01 -9.08
N ASP A 171 -7.96 -5.84 -9.75
CA ASP A 171 -8.93 -4.82 -9.38
C ASP A 171 -9.81 -5.34 -8.24
N LEU A 172 -9.58 -4.84 -7.05
CA LEU A 172 -10.30 -5.20 -5.83
C LEU A 172 -11.23 -4.08 -5.43
N MET A 173 -12.35 -4.45 -4.83
CA MET A 173 -13.22 -3.47 -4.19
C MET A 173 -12.49 -2.79 -3.03
N PRO A 174 -12.71 -1.48 -2.81
CA PRO A 174 -12.00 -0.73 -1.76
C PRO A 174 -12.12 -1.35 -0.37
N GLU A 175 -13.24 -2.00 -0.06
CA GLU A 175 -13.46 -2.68 1.21
C GLU A 175 -12.46 -3.82 1.41
N LEU A 176 -12.23 -4.62 0.39
CA LEU A 176 -11.26 -5.73 0.44
C LEU A 176 -9.82 -5.20 0.47
N GLU A 177 -9.52 -4.14 -0.30
CA GLU A 177 -8.21 -3.47 -0.20
C GLU A 177 -7.96 -2.97 1.23
N LEU A 178 -8.98 -2.38 1.89
CA LEU A 178 -8.89 -1.92 3.29
C LEU A 178 -8.62 -3.07 4.26
N GLU A 179 -9.30 -4.20 4.08
CA GLU A 179 -9.05 -5.40 4.89
C GLU A 179 -7.59 -5.84 4.75
N ILE A 180 -7.09 -5.94 3.52
CA ILE A 180 -5.71 -6.36 3.22
C ILE A 180 -4.67 -5.42 3.85
N ILE A 181 -4.83 -4.10 3.70
CA ILE A 181 -3.86 -3.15 4.28
C ILE A 181 -3.94 -3.06 5.80
N SER A 182 -5.05 -3.49 6.40
CA SER A 182 -5.24 -3.52 7.85
C SER A 182 -4.56 -4.73 8.51
N ILE A 183 -4.14 -5.73 7.72
CA ILE A 183 -3.40 -6.89 8.21
C ILE A 183 -1.97 -6.45 8.54
N GLY A 184 -1.62 -6.43 9.83
CA GLY A 184 -0.31 -5.99 10.31
C GLY A 184 0.84 -6.97 10.02
N SER A 185 0.54 -8.27 9.77
CA SER A 185 1.54 -9.32 9.53
C SER A 185 1.62 -9.66 8.03
N GLU A 186 2.83 -9.72 7.49
CA GLU A 186 3.07 -10.15 6.10
C GLU A 186 2.64 -11.60 5.89
N GLU A 187 2.93 -12.49 6.84
CA GLU A 187 2.52 -13.90 6.80
C GLU A 187 1.00 -14.05 6.65
N LYS A 188 0.23 -13.37 7.51
CA LYS A 188 -1.25 -13.40 7.42
C LYS A 188 -1.76 -12.81 6.11
N ARG A 189 -1.12 -11.78 5.61
CA ARG A 189 -1.47 -11.15 4.34
C ARG A 189 -1.21 -12.10 3.17
N ILE A 190 -0.09 -12.81 3.18
CA ILE A 190 0.24 -13.87 2.21
C ILE A 190 -0.83 -14.96 2.23
N GLU A 191 -1.25 -15.43 3.40
CA GLU A 191 -2.31 -16.44 3.54
C GLU A 191 -3.64 -15.98 2.92
N VAL A 192 -4.05 -14.75 3.22
CA VAL A 192 -5.28 -14.15 2.66
C VAL A 192 -5.20 -14.05 1.14
N LEU A 193 -4.06 -13.60 0.61
CA LEU A 193 -3.86 -13.50 -0.84
C LEU A 193 -3.74 -14.86 -1.52
N ASP A 194 -3.16 -15.85 -0.86
CA ASP A 194 -3.08 -17.22 -1.37
C ASP A 194 -4.48 -17.81 -1.58
N ASN A 195 -5.38 -17.61 -0.64
CA ASN A 195 -6.78 -18.00 -0.74
C ASN A 195 -7.49 -17.23 -1.87
N LEU A 196 -7.31 -15.91 -1.95
CA LEU A 196 -7.89 -15.08 -3.00
C LEU A 196 -7.48 -15.56 -4.40
N TYR A 197 -6.19 -15.79 -4.62
CA TYR A 197 -5.70 -16.28 -5.92
C TYR A 197 -6.17 -17.68 -6.24
N THR A 198 -6.29 -18.54 -5.26
CA THR A 198 -6.86 -19.89 -5.45
C THR A 198 -8.30 -19.81 -5.96
N GLU A 199 -9.12 -18.95 -5.34
CA GLU A 199 -10.50 -18.73 -5.79
C GLU A 199 -10.57 -18.11 -7.19
N LEU A 200 -9.73 -17.13 -7.50
CA LEU A 200 -9.66 -16.52 -8.82
C LEU A 200 -9.31 -17.55 -9.89
N LEU A 201 -8.31 -18.39 -9.67
CA LEU A 201 -7.92 -19.45 -10.60
C LEU A 201 -9.04 -20.46 -10.82
N LEU A 202 -9.78 -20.84 -9.78
CA LEU A 202 -10.92 -21.75 -9.91
C LEU A 202 -12.04 -21.12 -10.76
N LYS A 203 -12.33 -19.82 -10.59
CA LYS A 203 -13.33 -19.10 -11.37
C LYS A 203 -12.91 -18.98 -12.84
N LEU A 204 -11.65 -18.60 -13.10
CA LEU A 204 -11.10 -18.46 -14.45
C LEU A 204 -11.11 -19.79 -15.21
N ASN A 205 -10.76 -20.89 -14.55
CA ASN A 205 -10.77 -22.22 -15.15
C ASN A 205 -12.21 -22.71 -15.49
N LYS A 206 -13.20 -22.40 -14.64
CA LYS A 206 -14.61 -22.71 -14.93
C LYS A 206 -15.12 -21.91 -16.13
N SER A 207 -14.79 -20.63 -16.24
CA SER A 207 -15.18 -19.80 -17.39
C SER A 207 -14.58 -20.31 -18.70
N LYS A 208 -13.32 -20.74 -18.71
CA LYS A 208 -12.67 -21.32 -19.89
C LYS A 208 -13.34 -22.62 -20.34
N LYS A 209 -13.70 -23.51 -19.40
CA LYS A 209 -14.44 -24.74 -19.70
C LYS A 209 -15.81 -24.47 -20.32
N ASN A 210 -16.56 -23.51 -19.78
CA ASN A 210 -17.89 -23.19 -20.30
C ASN A 210 -17.81 -22.62 -21.71
N ASN A 211 -16.82 -21.77 -22.01
CA ASN A 211 -16.63 -21.20 -23.35
C ASN A 211 -16.15 -22.25 -24.38
N SER A 212 -15.41 -23.28 -23.95
CA SER A 212 -14.98 -24.39 -24.83
C SER A 212 -16.06 -25.39 -25.14
N LEU A 213 -17.19 -25.41 -24.39
CA LEU A 213 -18.35 -26.26 -24.62
C LEU A 213 -19.41 -25.61 -25.53
N LEU A 214 -19.26 -24.30 -25.81
CA LEU A 214 -20.19 -23.53 -26.64
C LEU A 214 -19.66 -23.29 -28.08
N ASN A 215 -18.45 -23.76 -28.39
CA ASN A 215 -17.81 -23.80 -29.70
C ASN A 215 -17.66 -25.24 -30.20
#